data_2e72aa31160230a69993d50e9fcab39d
#
_entry.id   2e72aa31160230a69993d50e9fcab39d
#
_cell.length_a   1.000
_cell.length_b   1.000
_cell.length_c   1.000
_cell.angle_alpha   90.00
_cell.angle_beta   90.00
_cell.angle_gamma   90.00
#
_symmetry.space_group_name_H-M   'P 1'
#
loop_
_entity.id
_entity.type
_entity.pdbx_description
1 polymer ?
#
loop_
_entity_poly.entity_id
_entity_poly.type
_entity_poly.pdbx_seq_one_letter_code
_entity_poly.pdbx_strand_id
1 'polypeptide(L)'
;MAIRDKIERAIQNQPCTVKDLKSKFGGDRGADRKVMEAVDQLVHEAVICQRQGVFFTVRSGRADKALLCKVVKLGKNFAFVMLEDGTSDIFIPGRFTHGAMPGDQVLVEKFDHPRVEGSDEGEVLAVLEEKNDLVGTIRRIEGRLKFVPDDCPAISMQIMRDCEGGAKDGDKVAVEILQRGNRQEDHRVGVAMRFGSSDEAKRCAKAL
;
A
#
# COMPACT_ATOMS: atom_id res chain seq x y z
N MET A 1 27.93 11.58 2.79
CA MET A 1 27.34 10.80 1.68
C MET A 1 26.39 11.73 0.93
N ALA A 2 26.62 11.90 -0.37
CA ALA A 2 25.80 12.79 -1.21
C ALA A 2 24.35 12.33 -1.28
N ILE A 3 23.41 13.23 -1.56
CA ILE A 3 21.99 12.88 -1.71
C ILE A 3 21.78 11.85 -2.83
N ARG A 4 22.55 11.96 -3.90
CA ARG A 4 22.60 11.02 -5.03
C ARG A 4 22.84 9.58 -4.55
N ASP A 5 23.89 9.35 -3.75
CA ASP A 5 24.24 8.01 -3.26
C ASP A 5 23.15 7.42 -2.34
N LYS A 6 22.47 8.30 -1.59
CA LYS A 6 21.35 7.87 -0.73
C LYS A 6 20.15 7.43 -1.56
N ILE A 7 19.85 8.16 -2.64
CA ILE A 7 18.74 7.85 -3.56
C ILE A 7 19.05 6.55 -4.31
N GLU A 8 20.24 6.40 -4.87
CA GLU A 8 20.66 5.17 -5.56
C GLU A 8 20.51 3.94 -4.65
N ARG A 9 21.02 4.01 -3.42
CA ARG A 9 20.86 2.92 -2.45
C ARG A 9 19.41 2.64 -2.07
N ALA A 10 18.59 3.68 -1.97
CA ALA A 10 17.18 3.49 -1.65
C ALA A 10 16.46 2.72 -2.77
N ILE A 11 16.70 3.09 -4.04
CA ILE A 11 16.14 2.43 -5.21
C ILE A 11 16.72 1.02 -5.38
N GLN A 12 18.00 0.81 -5.05
CA GLN A 12 18.64 -0.50 -5.07
C GLN A 12 18.02 -1.49 -4.06
N ASN A 13 17.70 -0.99 -2.86
CA ASN A 13 17.08 -1.80 -1.83
C ASN A 13 15.62 -2.10 -2.14
N GLN A 14 14.90 -1.11 -2.66
CA GLN A 14 13.49 -1.23 -3.02
C GLN A 14 13.16 -0.24 -4.15
N PRO A 15 12.50 -0.67 -5.22
CA PRO A 15 11.97 0.25 -6.24
C PRO A 15 11.10 1.33 -5.60
N CYS A 16 11.27 2.58 -6.04
CA CYS A 16 10.66 3.76 -5.42
C CYS A 16 9.98 4.63 -6.47
N THR A 17 8.89 5.29 -6.08
CA THR A 17 8.28 6.38 -6.86
C THR A 17 8.95 7.72 -6.54
N VAL A 18 8.66 8.74 -7.36
CA VAL A 18 9.05 10.14 -7.04
C VAL A 18 8.48 10.55 -5.68
N LYS A 19 7.25 10.15 -5.37
CA LYS A 19 6.57 10.44 -4.10
C LYS A 19 7.36 9.87 -2.92
N ASP A 20 7.80 8.60 -3.02
CA ASP A 20 8.58 7.94 -1.97
C ASP A 20 9.92 8.64 -1.75
N LEU A 21 10.61 8.99 -2.85
CA LEU A 21 11.90 9.67 -2.77
C LEU A 21 11.77 11.06 -2.15
N LYS A 22 10.74 11.83 -2.51
CA LYS A 22 10.46 13.14 -1.90
C LYS A 22 10.06 13.01 -0.45
N SER A 23 9.25 12.04 -0.08
CA SER A 23 8.87 11.76 1.31
C SER A 23 10.07 11.40 2.17
N LYS A 24 11.03 10.65 1.62
CA LYS A 24 12.21 10.15 2.36
C LYS A 24 13.36 11.15 2.44
N PHE A 25 13.56 11.93 1.39
CA PHE A 25 14.74 12.79 1.22
C PHE A 25 14.43 14.26 0.96
N GLY A 26 13.16 14.60 0.70
CA GLY A 26 12.64 15.93 0.51
C GLY A 26 12.21 16.58 1.85
N GLY A 27 11.24 17.46 1.79
CA GLY A 27 10.62 18.11 2.95
C GLY A 27 10.30 19.58 2.72
N ASP A 28 11.02 20.24 1.83
CA ASP A 28 10.71 21.56 1.31
C ASP A 28 11.01 21.66 -0.19
N ARG A 29 10.61 22.78 -0.82
CA ARG A 29 10.82 22.97 -2.26
C ARG A 29 12.28 22.87 -2.70
N GLY A 30 13.21 23.27 -1.85
CA GLY A 30 14.65 23.23 -2.12
C GLY A 30 15.21 21.81 -2.05
N ALA A 31 14.81 21.06 -1.04
CA ALA A 31 15.17 19.65 -0.88
C ALA A 31 14.53 18.78 -1.97
N ASP A 32 13.25 19.00 -2.29
CA ASP A 32 12.56 18.32 -3.39
C ASP A 32 13.25 18.53 -4.74
N ARG A 33 13.70 19.76 -5.02
CA ARG A 33 14.46 20.06 -6.23
C ARG A 33 15.77 19.28 -6.28
N LYS A 34 16.52 19.22 -5.18
CA LYS A 34 17.76 18.42 -5.10
C LYS A 34 17.53 16.94 -5.29
N VAL A 35 16.40 16.42 -4.80
CA VAL A 35 15.99 15.01 -5.04
C VAL A 35 15.79 14.80 -6.54
N MET A 36 15.04 15.68 -7.22
CA MET A 36 14.78 15.52 -8.66
C MET A 36 16.04 15.67 -9.50
N GLU A 37 16.91 16.66 -9.20
CA GLU A 37 18.19 16.82 -9.86
C GLU A 37 19.06 15.55 -9.76
N ALA A 38 19.09 14.93 -8.58
CA ALA A 38 19.83 13.68 -8.37
C ALA A 38 19.21 12.49 -9.11
N VAL A 39 17.87 12.41 -9.18
CA VAL A 39 17.16 11.39 -9.97
C VAL A 39 17.44 11.55 -11.44
N ASP A 40 17.34 12.78 -11.98
CA ASP A 40 17.59 13.08 -13.39
C ASP A 40 19.04 12.73 -13.78
N GLN A 41 19.99 13.02 -12.89
CA GLN A 41 21.39 12.63 -13.09
C GLN A 41 21.55 11.11 -13.15
N LEU A 42 20.96 10.36 -12.21
CA LEU A 42 21.04 8.90 -12.18
C LEU A 42 20.39 8.25 -13.41
N VAL A 43 19.30 8.82 -13.93
CA VAL A 43 18.65 8.38 -15.17
C VAL A 43 19.56 8.68 -16.37
N HIS A 44 20.13 9.89 -16.44
CA HIS A 44 21.03 10.28 -17.52
C HIS A 44 22.30 9.41 -17.58
N GLU A 45 22.83 9.03 -16.42
CA GLU A 45 23.97 8.12 -16.30
C GLU A 45 23.59 6.64 -16.52
N ALA A 46 22.33 6.34 -16.82
CA ALA A 46 21.78 4.99 -16.95
C ALA A 46 22.02 4.08 -15.73
N VAL A 47 22.10 4.66 -14.53
CA VAL A 47 22.20 3.92 -13.26
C VAL A 47 20.83 3.39 -12.83
N ILE A 48 19.79 4.20 -13.05
CA ILE A 48 18.40 3.85 -12.81
C ILE A 48 17.57 4.02 -14.08
N CYS A 49 16.46 3.29 -14.16
CA CYS A 49 15.44 3.47 -15.19
C CYS A 49 14.08 3.66 -14.53
N GLN A 50 13.10 4.17 -15.29
CA GLN A 50 11.74 4.35 -14.83
C GLN A 50 10.77 3.51 -15.66
N ARG A 51 9.81 2.85 -14.99
CA ARG A 51 8.67 2.20 -15.62
C ARG A 51 7.42 2.50 -14.81
N GLN A 52 6.38 3.01 -15.46
CA GLN A 52 5.10 3.38 -14.84
C GLN A 52 5.25 4.22 -13.56
N GLY A 53 6.16 5.18 -13.57
CA GLY A 53 6.41 6.07 -12.43
C GLY A 53 7.32 5.51 -11.34
N VAL A 54 7.76 4.24 -11.43
CA VAL A 54 8.65 3.59 -10.47
C VAL A 54 10.07 3.53 -11.01
N PHE A 55 11.04 3.88 -10.17
CA PHE A 55 12.47 3.80 -10.47
C PHE A 55 13.06 2.47 -10.01
N PHE A 56 13.90 1.92 -10.86
CA PHE A 56 14.63 0.66 -10.65
C PHE A 56 16.10 0.88 -10.97
N THR A 57 16.99 0.10 -10.36
CA THR A 57 18.37 0.04 -10.82
C THR A 57 18.46 -0.74 -12.13
N VAL A 58 19.22 -0.27 -13.09
CA VAL A 58 19.39 -0.92 -14.40
C VAL A 58 19.90 -2.36 -14.27
N ARG A 59 20.72 -2.62 -13.25
CA ARG A 59 21.29 -3.96 -13.02
C ARG A 59 20.31 -4.97 -12.41
N SER A 60 19.18 -4.52 -11.88
CA SER A 60 18.24 -5.44 -11.21
C SER A 60 17.42 -6.27 -12.19
N GLY A 61 17.21 -5.80 -13.40
CA GLY A 61 16.30 -6.42 -14.39
C GLY A 61 14.83 -6.43 -13.97
N ARG A 62 14.50 -5.89 -12.79
CA ARG A 62 13.16 -5.95 -12.20
C ARG A 62 12.13 -5.13 -12.97
N ALA A 63 12.57 -4.02 -13.58
CA ALA A 63 11.69 -3.15 -14.36
C ALA A 63 11.04 -3.90 -15.54
N ASP A 64 11.79 -4.78 -16.20
CA ASP A 64 11.30 -5.54 -17.36
C ASP A 64 10.33 -6.66 -16.94
N LYS A 65 10.45 -7.15 -15.71
CA LYS A 65 9.60 -8.20 -15.13
C LYS A 65 8.38 -7.66 -14.38
N ALA A 66 8.30 -6.34 -14.16
CA ALA A 66 7.24 -5.73 -13.37
C ALA A 66 5.90 -5.74 -14.13
N LEU A 67 4.88 -6.27 -13.49
CA LEU A 67 3.51 -6.39 -14.00
C LEU A 67 2.61 -5.39 -13.29
N LEU A 68 1.74 -4.72 -14.05
CA LEU A 68 0.70 -3.86 -13.49
C LEU A 68 -0.48 -4.71 -13.03
N CYS A 69 -0.82 -4.59 -11.76
CA CYS A 69 -1.85 -5.38 -11.12
C CYS A 69 -2.73 -4.51 -10.22
N LYS A 70 -3.90 -5.04 -9.85
CA LYS A 70 -4.79 -4.49 -8.84
C LYS A 70 -4.92 -5.46 -7.66
N VAL A 71 -4.82 -4.97 -6.44
CA VAL A 71 -5.08 -5.78 -5.24
C VAL A 71 -6.58 -6.05 -5.17
N VAL A 72 -6.97 -7.33 -5.26
CA VAL A 72 -8.39 -7.73 -5.28
C VAL A 72 -8.83 -8.34 -3.96
N LYS A 73 -7.92 -8.97 -3.22
CA LYS A 73 -8.24 -9.62 -1.94
C LYS A 73 -7.06 -9.54 -0.98
N LEU A 74 -7.37 -9.35 0.29
CA LEU A 74 -6.40 -9.35 1.38
C LEU A 74 -6.84 -10.36 2.44
N GLY A 75 -5.90 -11.21 2.85
CA GLY A 75 -6.03 -12.08 4.01
C GLY A 75 -5.06 -11.67 5.11
N LYS A 76 -5.04 -12.37 6.23
CA LYS A 76 -4.16 -12.06 7.37
C LYS A 76 -2.67 -12.05 6.98
N ASN A 77 -2.25 -12.99 6.15
CA ASN A 77 -0.84 -13.19 5.80
C ASN A 77 -0.64 -13.38 4.29
N PHE A 78 -1.53 -12.84 3.48
CA PHE A 78 -1.44 -12.91 2.03
C PHE A 78 -2.33 -11.87 1.36
N ALA A 79 -2.06 -11.61 0.10
CA ALA A 79 -2.97 -10.90 -0.80
C ALA A 79 -3.10 -11.67 -2.12
N PHE A 80 -4.17 -11.41 -2.87
CA PHE A 80 -4.28 -11.72 -4.27
C PHE A 80 -4.31 -10.43 -5.07
N VAL A 81 -3.53 -10.41 -6.12
CA VAL A 81 -3.54 -9.32 -7.10
C VAL A 81 -3.93 -9.88 -8.45
N MET A 82 -4.70 -9.12 -9.19
CA MET A 82 -5.16 -9.48 -10.53
C MET A 82 -4.43 -8.62 -11.55
N LEU A 83 -3.98 -9.22 -12.64
CA LEU A 83 -3.46 -8.48 -13.79
C LEU A 83 -4.53 -7.52 -14.32
N GLU A 84 -4.12 -6.39 -14.88
CA GLU A 84 -5.02 -5.36 -15.38
C GLU A 84 -5.96 -5.88 -16.49
N ASP A 85 -5.50 -6.86 -17.26
CA ASP A 85 -6.28 -7.54 -18.28
C ASP A 85 -7.28 -8.61 -17.74
N GLY A 86 -7.26 -8.86 -16.42
CA GLY A 86 -8.13 -9.81 -15.75
C GLY A 86 -7.82 -11.28 -16.04
N THR A 87 -6.69 -11.61 -16.64
CA THR A 87 -6.39 -12.96 -17.14
C THR A 87 -5.89 -13.91 -16.05
N SER A 88 -5.24 -13.42 -15.00
CA SER A 88 -4.74 -14.28 -13.92
C SER A 88 -4.59 -13.55 -12.60
N ASP A 89 -4.74 -14.30 -11.52
CA ASP A 89 -4.46 -13.86 -10.16
C ASP A 89 -3.07 -14.32 -9.75
N ILE A 90 -2.34 -13.43 -9.05
CA ILE A 90 -1.04 -13.72 -8.49
C ILE A 90 -1.18 -13.73 -6.96
N PHE A 91 -0.72 -14.79 -6.32
CA PHE A 91 -0.66 -14.89 -4.87
C PHE A 91 0.54 -14.12 -4.33
N ILE A 92 0.31 -13.24 -3.36
CA ILE A 92 1.35 -12.45 -2.70
C ILE A 92 1.44 -12.89 -1.24
N PRO A 93 2.51 -13.57 -0.81
CA PRO A 93 2.71 -13.89 0.61
C PRO A 93 2.81 -12.61 1.45
N GLY A 94 2.28 -12.62 2.68
CA GLY A 94 2.08 -11.42 3.50
C GLY A 94 3.30 -10.53 3.68
N ARG A 95 4.50 -11.13 3.81
CA ARG A 95 5.76 -10.38 3.92
C ARG A 95 6.14 -9.58 2.66
N PHE A 96 5.53 -9.91 1.52
CA PHE A 96 5.78 -9.27 0.22
C PHE A 96 4.64 -8.38 -0.25
N THR A 97 3.64 -8.14 0.60
CA THR A 97 2.53 -7.23 0.28
C THR A 97 2.91 -5.76 0.42
N HIS A 98 3.94 -5.45 1.21
CA HIS A 98 4.44 -4.10 1.49
C HIS A 98 3.33 -3.08 1.83
N GLY A 99 2.32 -3.54 2.60
CA GLY A 99 1.22 -2.69 3.05
C GLY A 99 0.17 -2.37 1.97
N ALA A 100 0.21 -3.01 0.82
CA ALA A 100 -0.81 -2.81 -0.21
C ALA A 100 -2.20 -3.24 0.28
N MET A 101 -3.21 -2.43 -0.07
CA MET A 101 -4.60 -2.59 0.35
C MET A 101 -5.51 -2.95 -0.82
N PRO A 102 -6.66 -3.60 -0.58
CA PRO A 102 -7.63 -3.89 -1.63
C PRO A 102 -8.03 -2.63 -2.41
N GLY A 103 -7.97 -2.73 -3.71
CA GLY A 103 -8.25 -1.62 -4.63
C GLY A 103 -7.02 -0.82 -5.06
N ASP A 104 -5.86 -0.97 -4.39
CA ASP A 104 -4.62 -0.33 -4.83
C ASP A 104 -4.19 -0.86 -6.20
N GLN A 105 -3.64 0.05 -7.04
CA GLN A 105 -2.85 -0.35 -8.19
C GLN A 105 -1.40 -0.54 -7.78
N VAL A 106 -0.83 -1.67 -8.17
CA VAL A 106 0.50 -2.09 -7.73
C VAL A 106 1.35 -2.60 -8.89
N LEU A 107 2.67 -2.44 -8.79
CA LEU A 107 3.62 -3.21 -9.60
C LEU A 107 4.02 -4.47 -8.85
N VAL A 108 4.02 -5.59 -9.55
CA VAL A 108 4.30 -6.91 -9.01
C VAL A 108 5.36 -7.61 -9.87
N GLU A 109 6.29 -8.29 -9.24
CA GLU A 109 7.21 -9.21 -9.89
C GLU A 109 6.85 -10.63 -9.48
N LYS A 110 6.67 -11.52 -10.48
CA LYS A 110 6.47 -12.95 -10.22
C LYS A 110 7.79 -13.60 -9.78
N PHE A 111 7.72 -14.54 -8.86
CA PHE A 111 8.86 -15.35 -8.50
C PHE A 111 9.17 -16.37 -9.60
N ASP A 112 10.45 -16.52 -9.94
CA ASP A 112 10.90 -17.53 -10.90
C ASP A 112 10.65 -18.97 -10.36
N HIS A 113 10.62 -19.13 -9.03
CA HIS A 113 10.38 -20.40 -8.33
C HIS A 113 9.30 -20.23 -7.26
N PRO A 114 8.02 -20.39 -7.62
CA PRO A 114 6.93 -20.34 -6.66
C PRO A 114 7.01 -21.54 -5.70
N ARG A 115 6.45 -21.39 -4.49
CA ARG A 115 6.44 -22.48 -3.49
C ARG A 115 5.51 -23.61 -3.87
N VAL A 116 4.42 -23.27 -4.57
CA VAL A 116 3.44 -24.22 -5.06
C VAL A 116 3.60 -24.31 -6.58
N GLU A 117 3.97 -25.48 -7.05
CA GLU A 117 4.15 -25.73 -8.50
C GLU A 117 2.83 -25.46 -9.24
N GLY A 118 2.92 -24.71 -10.33
CA GLY A 118 1.75 -24.31 -11.14
C GLY A 118 0.95 -23.13 -10.61
N SER A 119 1.35 -22.51 -9.49
CA SER A 119 0.76 -21.25 -9.02
C SER A 119 1.62 -20.06 -9.40
N ASP A 120 0.98 -18.92 -9.64
CA ASP A 120 1.69 -17.65 -9.76
C ASP A 120 1.87 -17.03 -8.37
N GLU A 121 3.10 -16.91 -7.91
CA GLU A 121 3.46 -16.20 -6.69
C GLU A 121 4.35 -15.00 -7.02
N GLY A 122 4.28 -13.94 -6.20
CA GLY A 122 5.07 -12.74 -6.45
C GLY A 122 5.25 -11.82 -5.25
N GLU A 123 5.85 -10.68 -5.52
CA GLU A 123 6.11 -9.58 -4.59
C GLU A 123 5.56 -8.27 -5.14
N VAL A 124 4.90 -7.47 -4.30
CA VAL A 124 4.55 -6.09 -4.61
C VAL A 124 5.83 -5.26 -4.58
N LEU A 125 6.21 -4.69 -5.72
CA LEU A 125 7.39 -3.83 -5.82
C LEU A 125 7.08 -2.39 -5.40
N ALA A 126 5.89 -1.91 -5.75
CA ALA A 126 5.43 -0.56 -5.41
C ALA A 126 3.91 -0.45 -5.49
N VAL A 127 3.35 0.46 -4.69
CA VAL A 127 1.97 0.93 -4.82
C VAL A 127 1.99 2.18 -5.70
N LEU A 128 1.27 2.16 -6.81
CA LEU A 128 1.21 3.26 -7.78
C LEU A 128 0.06 4.21 -7.49
N GLU A 129 -1.13 3.63 -7.26
CA GLU A 129 -2.32 4.36 -6.87
C GLU A 129 -2.88 3.78 -5.57
N GLU A 130 -3.04 4.64 -4.58
CA GLU A 130 -3.53 4.28 -3.26
C GLU A 130 -5.04 4.44 -3.18
N LYS A 131 -5.77 3.41 -2.74
CA LYS A 131 -7.15 3.53 -2.30
C LYS A 131 -7.15 3.71 -0.79
N ASN A 132 -7.50 4.92 -0.34
CA ASN A 132 -7.41 5.26 1.08
C ASN A 132 -8.75 5.14 1.83
N ASP A 133 -9.88 5.00 1.11
CA ASP A 133 -11.20 4.89 1.72
C ASP A 133 -11.53 3.45 2.04
N LEU A 134 -11.87 3.18 3.29
CA LEU A 134 -12.24 1.85 3.78
C LEU A 134 -13.53 1.91 4.59
N VAL A 135 -14.32 0.84 4.52
CA VAL A 135 -15.49 0.64 5.38
C VAL A 135 -15.23 -0.51 6.34
N GLY A 136 -15.67 -0.36 7.58
CA GLY A 136 -15.46 -1.38 8.60
C GLY A 136 -16.14 -1.04 9.91
N THR A 137 -15.69 -1.71 10.96
CA THR A 137 -16.27 -1.59 12.30
C THR A 137 -15.21 -1.18 13.31
N ILE A 138 -15.57 -0.27 14.20
CA ILE A 138 -14.72 0.06 15.36
C ILE A 138 -14.83 -1.06 16.39
N ARG A 139 -13.69 -1.55 16.86
CA ARG A 139 -13.62 -2.59 17.89
C ARG A 139 -12.65 -2.20 19.00
N ARG A 140 -13.00 -2.55 20.23
CA ARG A 140 -12.09 -2.40 21.37
C ARG A 140 -11.18 -3.62 21.43
N ILE A 141 -9.91 -3.41 21.07
CA ILE A 141 -8.87 -4.47 21.06
C ILE A 141 -7.75 -3.99 21.99
N GLU A 142 -7.40 -4.81 23.00
CA GLU A 142 -6.37 -4.46 24.00
C GLU A 142 -6.62 -3.10 24.68
N GLY A 143 -7.90 -2.84 25.01
CA GLY A 143 -8.31 -1.60 25.68
C GLY A 143 -8.37 -0.34 24.80
N ARG A 144 -7.99 -0.42 23.52
CA ARG A 144 -7.99 0.71 22.58
C ARG A 144 -9.01 0.49 21.47
N LEU A 145 -9.59 1.57 20.98
CA LEU A 145 -10.42 1.54 19.79
C LEU A 145 -9.52 1.35 18.56
N LYS A 146 -9.81 0.34 17.77
CA LYS A 146 -9.15 0.06 16.50
C LYS A 146 -10.22 -0.09 15.41
N PHE A 147 -9.84 0.22 14.19
CA PHE A 147 -10.67 -0.02 13.01
C PHE A 147 -10.41 -1.43 12.48
N VAL A 148 -11.46 -2.17 12.16
CA VAL A 148 -11.41 -3.50 11.55
C VAL A 148 -12.14 -3.42 10.21
N PRO A 149 -11.43 -3.57 9.06
CA PRO A 149 -12.04 -3.51 7.74
C PRO A 149 -13.01 -4.68 7.52
N ASP A 150 -14.11 -4.43 6.80
CA ASP A 150 -15.07 -5.49 6.46
C ASP A 150 -14.49 -6.53 5.52
N ASP A 151 -13.70 -6.06 4.55
CA ASP A 151 -13.10 -6.93 3.52
C ASP A 151 -11.96 -7.79 4.07
N CYS A 152 -11.40 -7.42 5.23
CA CYS A 152 -10.36 -8.19 5.91
C CYS A 152 -10.47 -8.10 7.44
N PRO A 153 -11.42 -8.80 8.07
CA PRO A 153 -11.65 -8.74 9.52
C PRO A 153 -10.50 -9.34 10.35
N ALA A 154 -9.52 -9.97 9.70
CA ALA A 154 -8.35 -10.55 10.35
C ALA A 154 -7.28 -9.52 10.71
N ILE A 155 -7.37 -8.29 10.20
CA ILE A 155 -6.45 -7.18 10.50
C ILE A 155 -7.17 -6.09 11.29
N SER A 156 -6.40 -5.30 12.03
CA SER A 156 -6.91 -4.11 12.71
C SER A 156 -5.92 -2.97 12.60
N MET A 157 -6.42 -1.76 12.40
CA MET A 157 -5.63 -0.55 12.23
C MET A 157 -5.85 0.39 13.40
N GLN A 158 -4.82 1.15 13.75
CA GLN A 158 -4.95 2.17 14.79
C GLN A 158 -5.63 3.42 14.23
N ILE A 159 -6.54 3.97 15.01
CA ILE A 159 -7.13 5.27 14.73
C ILE A 159 -6.16 6.34 15.24
N MET A 160 -5.88 7.36 14.44
CA MET A 160 -5.05 8.48 14.87
C MET A 160 -5.76 9.26 15.97
N ARG A 161 -4.96 9.78 16.91
CA ARG A 161 -5.46 10.62 17.99
C ARG A 161 -6.21 11.82 17.41
N ASP A 162 -7.31 12.18 18.02
CA ASP A 162 -8.22 13.27 17.62
C ASP A 162 -8.90 13.07 16.25
N CYS A 163 -8.78 11.86 15.66
CA CYS A 163 -9.43 11.49 14.41
C CYS A 163 -10.48 10.39 14.61
N GLU A 164 -10.97 10.18 15.84
CA GLU A 164 -11.96 9.14 16.18
C GLU A 164 -13.37 9.48 15.70
N GLY A 165 -13.67 10.75 15.37
CA GLY A 165 -14.99 11.20 14.90
C GLY A 165 -16.14 10.88 15.85
N GLY A 166 -15.86 10.73 17.17
CA GLY A 166 -16.84 10.33 18.18
C GLY A 166 -17.32 8.87 18.04
N ALA A 167 -16.62 8.04 17.28
CA ALA A 167 -16.96 6.63 17.09
C ALA A 167 -16.76 5.81 18.36
N LYS A 168 -17.62 4.84 18.57
CA LYS A 168 -17.64 3.95 19.74
C LYS A 168 -17.43 2.52 19.30
N ASP A 169 -17.13 1.65 20.27
CA ASP A 169 -17.07 0.20 20.04
C ASP A 169 -18.40 -0.33 19.45
N GLY A 170 -18.31 -1.06 18.37
CA GLY A 170 -19.45 -1.57 17.61
C GLY A 170 -19.97 -0.64 16.50
N ASP A 171 -19.48 0.57 16.39
CA ASP A 171 -19.92 1.47 15.32
C ASP A 171 -19.38 1.04 13.95
N LYS A 172 -20.26 1.14 12.96
CA LYS A 172 -19.93 1.04 11.54
C LYS A 172 -19.46 2.39 11.04
N VAL A 173 -18.32 2.43 10.38
CA VAL A 173 -17.68 3.66 9.93
C VAL A 173 -17.07 3.53 8.55
N ALA A 174 -16.96 4.66 7.86
CA ALA A 174 -15.99 4.86 6.79
C ALA A 174 -14.78 5.59 7.37
N VAL A 175 -13.60 5.12 7.00
CA VAL A 175 -12.33 5.73 7.42
C VAL A 175 -11.48 6.06 6.20
N GLU A 176 -10.56 7.01 6.39
CA GLU A 176 -9.49 7.30 5.45
C GLU A 176 -8.16 6.86 6.04
N ILE A 177 -7.30 6.23 5.23
CA ILE A 177 -5.91 5.95 5.62
C ILE A 177 -5.13 7.27 5.55
N LEU A 178 -4.79 7.80 6.71
CA LEU A 178 -4.04 9.06 6.84
C LEU A 178 -2.53 8.85 6.76
N GLN A 179 -2.07 7.68 7.17
CA GLN A 179 -0.66 7.31 7.10
C GLN A 179 -0.53 5.83 6.72
N ARG A 180 0.21 5.56 5.68
CA ARG A 180 0.53 4.20 5.25
C ARG A 180 1.79 3.68 5.95
N GLY A 181 1.76 2.40 6.34
CA GLY A 181 2.88 1.65 6.88
C GLY A 181 3.31 0.52 5.95
N ASN A 182 4.38 -0.17 6.32
CA ASN A 182 4.91 -1.30 5.52
C ASN A 182 4.07 -2.59 5.65
N ARG A 183 3.22 -2.67 6.67
CA ARG A 183 2.23 -3.74 6.85
C ARG A 183 0.86 -3.09 7.01
N GLN A 184 -0.18 -3.85 6.76
CA GLN A 184 -1.55 -3.39 6.86
C GLN A 184 -1.92 -2.92 8.28
N GLU A 185 -1.42 -3.61 9.31
CA GLU A 185 -1.67 -3.22 10.70
C GLU A 185 -0.92 -1.94 11.12
N ASP A 186 0.10 -1.55 10.37
CA ASP A 186 0.89 -0.34 10.63
C ASP A 186 0.23 0.92 10.04
N HIS A 187 -0.84 0.77 9.25
CA HIS A 187 -1.61 1.90 8.75
C HIS A 187 -2.27 2.65 9.89
N ARG A 188 -2.43 3.96 9.71
CA ARG A 188 -3.15 4.85 10.63
C ARG A 188 -4.32 5.45 9.91
N VAL A 189 -5.49 5.35 10.52
CA VAL A 189 -6.75 5.79 9.91
C VAL A 189 -7.41 6.90 10.72
N GLY A 190 -8.23 7.70 10.05
CA GLY A 190 -9.15 8.65 10.65
C GLY A 190 -10.59 8.32 10.26
N VAL A 191 -11.53 8.51 11.17
CA VAL A 191 -12.95 8.32 10.89
C VAL A 191 -13.45 9.48 10.05
N ALA A 192 -13.84 9.18 8.81
CA ALA A 192 -14.42 10.16 7.89
C ALA A 192 -15.95 10.26 8.06
N MET A 193 -16.61 9.12 8.30
CA MET A 193 -18.06 9.06 8.48
C MET A 193 -18.44 7.96 9.45
N ARG A 194 -19.45 8.22 10.28
CA ARG A 194 -20.04 7.27 11.20
C ARG A 194 -21.47 6.92 10.76
N PHE A 195 -21.76 5.64 10.60
CA PHE A 195 -23.09 5.13 10.21
C PHE A 195 -23.94 4.69 11.40
N GLY A 196 -23.43 4.80 12.64
CA GLY A 196 -24.09 4.33 13.85
C GLY A 196 -23.72 2.89 14.23
N SER A 197 -24.50 2.27 15.11
CA SER A 197 -24.24 0.88 15.51
C SER A 197 -24.35 -0.05 14.29
N SER A 198 -23.56 -1.14 14.30
CA SER A 198 -23.58 -2.10 13.18
C SER A 198 -24.97 -2.71 12.95
N ASP A 199 -25.82 -2.76 13.99
CA ASP A 199 -27.19 -3.25 13.88
C ASP A 199 -28.13 -2.23 13.25
N GLU A 200 -27.96 -0.94 13.52
CA GLU A 200 -28.69 0.15 12.85
C GLU A 200 -28.32 0.24 11.38
N ALA A 201 -27.01 0.18 11.05
CA ALA A 201 -26.54 0.19 9.68
C ALA A 201 -27.10 -0.99 8.86
N LYS A 202 -27.17 -2.20 9.44
CA LYS A 202 -27.79 -3.37 8.80
C LYS A 202 -29.30 -3.22 8.59
N ARG A 203 -30.01 -2.55 9.51
CA ARG A 203 -31.44 -2.27 9.35
C ARG A 203 -31.70 -1.27 8.22
N CYS A 204 -30.89 -0.21 8.13
CA CYS A 204 -30.98 0.75 7.03
C CYS A 204 -30.70 0.11 5.66
N ALA A 205 -29.70 -0.76 5.57
CA ALA A 205 -29.37 -1.45 4.31
C ALA A 205 -30.43 -2.49 3.87
N LYS A 206 -31.28 -2.98 4.81
CA LYS A 206 -32.39 -3.87 4.49
C LYS A 206 -33.69 -3.13 4.10
N ALA A 207 -33.74 -1.81 4.32
CA ALA A 207 -34.91 -0.98 4.04
C ALA A 207 -34.84 -0.29 2.65
N LEU A 208 -33.74 -0.46 1.94
CA LEU A 208 -33.50 -0.05 0.57
C LEU A 208 -33.56 -1.24 -0.39
#